data_9a62156691a90792893e819843c2ce13
#
_entry.id   9a62156691a90792893e819843c2ce13
#
_cell.length_a   1.000
_cell.length_b   1.000
_cell.length_c   1.000
_cell.angle_alpha   90.00
_cell.angle_beta   90.00
_cell.angle_gamma   90.00
#
_symmetry.space_group_name_H-M   'P 1'
#
loop_
_entity.id
_entity.type
_entity.pdbx_description
1 polymer ?
#
loop_
_entity_poly.entity_id
_entity_poly.type
_entity_poly.pdbx_seq_one_letter_code
_entity_poly.pdbx_strand_id
1 'polypeptide(L)'
;MSANLEAKKTAVEEIKNLISTSKSIVLVDYKGITVSDDTDLRKAMRTNNVVYKVIKNTLFKKACEQLGVEGLDEALNGTTAFAFSGEDETNAPRLVKNAMKDYSALSIKAGVYNNKAIDEKEVLTLANIPSKETLLAQLLYVLNAPVSGLARAIKAIADKQ
;
A
#
# COMPACT_ATOMS: atom_id res chain seq x y z
N MET A 1 8.24 -26.11 27.49
CA MET A 1 7.15 -25.39 26.80
C MET A 1 6.92 -26.04 25.44
N SER A 2 5.70 -26.10 24.88
CA SER A 2 5.50 -26.85 23.64
C SER A 2 6.14 -26.08 22.46
N ALA A 3 6.87 -26.80 21.61
CA ALA A 3 7.50 -26.25 20.38
C ALA A 3 6.56 -25.38 19.51
N ASN A 4 5.27 -25.66 19.60
CA ASN A 4 4.20 -24.93 18.92
C ASN A 4 3.94 -23.52 19.48
N LEU A 5 4.31 -23.27 20.73
CA LEU A 5 4.17 -21.97 21.38
C LEU A 5 5.39 -21.08 21.05
N GLU A 6 6.56 -21.67 20.94
CA GLU A 6 7.79 -20.97 20.53
C GLU A 6 7.69 -20.52 19.05
N ALA A 7 7.24 -21.43 18.17
CA ALA A 7 7.01 -21.10 16.76
C ALA A 7 5.97 -19.99 16.56
N LYS A 8 4.95 -19.88 17.44
CA LYS A 8 3.99 -18.77 17.38
C LYS A 8 4.58 -17.46 17.90
N LYS A 9 5.46 -17.50 18.90
CA LYS A 9 6.15 -16.31 19.40
C LYS A 9 7.11 -15.74 18.35
N THR A 10 7.93 -16.60 17.75
CA THR A 10 8.83 -16.16 16.65
C THR A 10 8.06 -15.59 15.47
N ALA A 11 6.93 -16.20 15.08
CA ALA A 11 6.07 -15.65 14.03
C ALA A 11 5.49 -14.27 14.41
N VAL A 12 5.09 -14.04 15.66
CA VAL A 12 4.61 -12.72 16.11
C VAL A 12 5.75 -11.70 16.10
N GLU A 13 6.97 -12.09 16.49
CA GLU A 13 8.14 -11.20 16.44
C GLU A 13 8.50 -10.82 14.99
N GLU A 14 8.46 -11.77 14.05
CA GLU A 14 8.64 -11.47 12.63
C GLU A 14 7.60 -10.49 12.10
N ILE A 15 6.31 -10.71 12.44
CA ILE A 15 5.22 -9.82 12.04
C ILE A 15 5.44 -8.43 12.63
N LYS A 16 5.83 -8.34 13.90
CA LYS A 16 6.12 -7.09 14.59
C LYS A 16 7.26 -6.32 13.91
N ASN A 17 8.34 -7.01 13.54
CA ASN A 17 9.44 -6.42 12.79
C ASN A 17 8.97 -5.90 11.42
N LEU A 18 8.14 -6.66 10.70
CA LEU A 18 7.56 -6.23 9.43
C LEU A 18 6.67 -4.99 9.59
N ILE A 19 5.83 -4.94 10.61
CA ILE A 19 4.99 -3.77 10.91
C ILE A 19 5.87 -2.55 11.22
N SER A 20 6.89 -2.71 12.08
CA SER A 20 7.78 -1.61 12.48
C SER A 20 8.65 -1.08 11.34
N THR A 21 9.02 -1.95 10.39
CA THR A 21 9.82 -1.55 9.21
C THR A 21 8.95 -0.94 8.12
N SER A 22 7.65 -1.22 8.14
CA SER A 22 6.72 -0.75 7.11
C SER A 22 6.11 0.59 7.48
N LYS A 23 6.02 1.50 6.53
CA LYS A 23 5.35 2.79 6.68
C LYS A 23 3.84 2.70 6.44
N SER A 24 3.44 1.81 5.55
CA SER A 24 2.03 1.53 5.28
C SER A 24 1.79 0.04 5.10
N ILE A 25 0.63 -0.41 5.55
CA ILE A 25 0.16 -1.79 5.43
C ILE A 25 -1.26 -1.74 4.87
N VAL A 26 -1.55 -2.55 3.86
CA VAL A 26 -2.90 -2.68 3.30
C VAL A 26 -3.41 -4.09 3.53
N LEU A 27 -4.61 -4.19 4.06
CA LEU A 27 -5.34 -5.43 4.28
C LEU A 27 -6.25 -5.67 3.08
N VAL A 28 -6.05 -6.80 2.42
CA VAL A 28 -6.74 -7.16 1.17
C VAL A 28 -7.47 -8.48 1.37
N ASP A 29 -8.72 -8.54 0.91
CA ASP A 29 -9.41 -9.82 0.74
C ASP A 29 -9.04 -10.41 -0.61
N TYR A 30 -8.55 -11.64 -0.61
CA TYR A 30 -8.16 -12.37 -1.82
C TYR A 30 -9.10 -13.53 -2.15
N LYS A 31 -10.29 -13.54 -1.55
CA LYS A 31 -11.28 -14.61 -1.76
C LYS A 31 -11.75 -14.64 -3.21
N GLY A 32 -11.51 -15.76 -3.90
CA GLY A 32 -11.96 -15.96 -5.27
C GLY A 32 -10.93 -15.60 -6.35
N ILE A 33 -9.70 -15.23 -5.99
CA ILE A 33 -8.61 -15.05 -6.95
C ILE A 33 -8.11 -16.41 -7.47
N THR A 34 -7.70 -16.47 -8.74
CA THR A 34 -7.08 -17.68 -9.29
C THR A 34 -5.61 -17.79 -8.87
N VAL A 35 -5.04 -19.00 -8.93
CA VAL A 35 -3.63 -19.23 -8.58
C VAL A 35 -2.68 -18.49 -9.54
N SER A 36 -3.09 -18.36 -10.81
CA SER A 36 -2.33 -17.60 -11.81
C SER A 36 -2.26 -16.13 -11.41
N ASP A 37 -3.42 -15.52 -11.12
CA ASP A 37 -3.55 -14.10 -10.78
C ASP A 37 -2.81 -13.76 -9.47
N ASP A 38 -2.89 -14.64 -8.45
CA ASP A 38 -2.13 -14.46 -7.20
C ASP A 38 -0.62 -14.51 -7.45
N THR A 39 -0.17 -15.36 -8.37
CA THR A 39 1.25 -15.45 -8.75
C THR A 39 1.72 -14.17 -9.43
N ASP A 40 0.94 -13.62 -10.34
CA ASP A 40 1.27 -12.38 -11.04
C ASP A 40 1.19 -11.16 -10.11
N LEU A 41 0.21 -11.14 -9.21
CA LEU A 41 0.12 -10.14 -8.13
C LEU A 41 1.38 -10.16 -7.25
N ARG A 42 1.82 -11.35 -6.82
CA ARG A 42 3.05 -11.50 -6.01
C ARG A 42 4.29 -11.02 -6.76
N LYS A 43 4.40 -11.28 -8.06
CA LYS A 43 5.51 -10.78 -8.89
C LYS A 43 5.48 -9.25 -8.96
N ALA A 44 4.31 -8.66 -9.25
CA ALA A 44 4.14 -7.21 -9.31
C ALA A 44 4.50 -6.53 -7.99
N MET A 45 4.07 -7.11 -6.85
CA MET A 45 4.40 -6.61 -5.51
C MET A 45 5.91 -6.65 -5.24
N ARG A 46 6.58 -7.77 -5.54
CA ARG A 46 8.03 -7.92 -5.36
C ARG A 46 8.83 -6.94 -6.21
N THR A 47 8.43 -6.72 -7.46
CA THR A 47 9.10 -5.77 -8.37
C THR A 47 9.07 -4.34 -7.82
N ASN A 48 8.05 -4.00 -7.04
CA ASN A 48 7.87 -2.68 -6.44
C ASN A 48 8.27 -2.62 -4.95
N ASN A 49 9.09 -3.55 -4.46
CA ASN A 49 9.57 -3.61 -3.07
C ASN A 49 8.45 -3.67 -2.02
N VAL A 50 7.30 -4.25 -2.37
CA VAL A 50 6.18 -4.48 -1.45
C VAL A 50 6.16 -5.94 -1.03
N VAL A 51 6.19 -6.20 0.27
CA VAL A 51 6.13 -7.53 0.84
C VAL A 51 4.67 -7.96 0.98
N TYR A 52 4.24 -8.93 0.17
CA TYR A 52 2.91 -9.49 0.23
C TYR A 52 2.92 -10.84 0.93
N LYS A 53 2.26 -10.93 2.07
CA LYS A 53 2.17 -12.16 2.88
C LYS A 53 0.74 -12.44 3.34
N VAL A 54 0.36 -13.72 3.35
CA VAL A 54 -0.86 -14.19 4.00
C VAL A 54 -0.49 -14.62 5.40
N ILE A 55 -1.07 -13.98 6.40
CA ILE A 55 -0.77 -14.17 7.82
C ILE A 55 -2.08 -14.52 8.54
N LYS A 56 -1.98 -15.32 9.57
CA LYS A 56 -3.15 -15.65 10.40
C LYS A 56 -3.62 -14.40 11.17
N ASN A 57 -4.90 -14.03 11.00
CA ASN A 57 -5.47 -12.81 11.59
C ASN A 57 -5.24 -12.71 13.10
N THR A 58 -5.34 -13.82 13.83
CA THR A 58 -5.12 -13.85 15.28
C THR A 58 -3.66 -13.53 15.69
N LEU A 59 -2.67 -13.85 14.86
CA LEU A 59 -1.26 -13.50 15.11
C LEU A 59 -0.99 -12.04 14.77
N PHE A 60 -1.56 -11.55 13.67
CA PHE A 60 -1.49 -10.16 13.30
C PHE A 60 -2.15 -9.24 14.35
N LYS A 61 -3.35 -9.61 14.84
CA LYS A 61 -4.04 -8.89 15.91
C LYS A 61 -3.16 -8.76 17.15
N LYS A 62 -2.54 -9.85 17.62
CA LYS A 62 -1.63 -9.82 18.77
C LYS A 62 -0.40 -8.94 18.55
N ALA A 63 0.12 -8.89 17.33
CA ALA A 63 1.23 -8.00 17.00
C ALA A 63 0.80 -6.52 17.01
N CYS A 64 -0.40 -6.21 16.49
CA CYS A 64 -0.97 -4.87 16.50
C CYS A 64 -1.28 -4.38 17.93
N GLU A 65 -1.86 -5.23 18.78
CA GLU A 65 -2.11 -4.93 20.21
C GLU A 65 -0.82 -4.55 20.95
N GLN A 66 0.30 -5.25 20.68
CA GLN A 66 1.60 -4.94 21.26
C GLN A 66 2.22 -3.62 20.76
N LEU A 67 1.83 -3.17 19.57
CA LEU A 67 2.29 -1.92 18.95
C LEU A 67 1.32 -0.75 19.19
N GLY A 68 0.20 -1.00 19.86
CA GLY A 68 -0.80 0.03 20.17
C GLY A 68 -1.64 0.45 18.96
N VAL A 69 -1.78 -0.41 17.95
CA VAL A 69 -2.65 -0.18 16.79
C VAL A 69 -4.02 -0.77 17.09
N GLU A 70 -5.02 0.09 17.28
CA GLU A 70 -6.41 -0.27 17.55
C GLU A 70 -7.31 0.00 16.34
N GLY A 71 -8.49 -0.60 16.29
CA GLY A 71 -9.51 -0.33 15.26
C GLY A 71 -9.47 -1.26 14.06
N LEU A 72 -8.69 -2.36 14.08
CA LEU A 72 -8.61 -3.33 12.97
C LEU A 72 -9.51 -4.56 13.16
N ASP A 73 -10.26 -4.65 14.26
CA ASP A 73 -10.97 -5.87 14.63
C ASP A 73 -12.03 -6.28 13.60
N GLU A 74 -12.72 -5.32 13.00
CA GLU A 74 -13.74 -5.57 11.98
C GLU A 74 -13.10 -6.03 10.65
N ALA A 75 -11.96 -5.46 10.29
CA ALA A 75 -11.25 -5.78 9.05
C ALA A 75 -10.53 -7.13 9.08
N LEU A 76 -10.20 -7.65 10.26
CA LEU A 76 -9.49 -8.92 10.43
C LEU A 76 -10.41 -10.15 10.38
N ASN A 77 -11.65 -10.03 9.92
CA ASN A 77 -12.57 -11.13 9.72
C ASN A 77 -12.42 -11.75 8.32
N GLY A 78 -12.41 -13.08 8.24
CA GLY A 78 -12.32 -13.84 6.99
C GLY A 78 -10.91 -13.95 6.40
N THR A 79 -10.83 -14.13 5.08
CA THR A 79 -9.55 -14.23 4.35
C THR A 79 -8.88 -12.86 4.28
N THR A 80 -7.63 -12.78 4.69
CA THR A 80 -6.90 -11.51 4.68
C THR A 80 -5.45 -11.74 4.28
N ALA A 81 -5.01 -11.01 3.27
CA ALA A 81 -3.62 -10.88 2.89
C ALA A 81 -3.11 -9.48 3.27
N PHE A 82 -1.84 -9.37 3.53
CA PHE A 82 -1.19 -8.17 4.02
C PHE A 82 -0.11 -7.73 3.03
N ALA A 83 -0.23 -6.50 2.54
CA ALA A 83 0.77 -5.85 1.70
C ALA A 83 1.52 -4.80 2.53
N PHE A 84 2.80 -5.04 2.77
CA PHE A 84 3.68 -4.18 3.57
C PHE A 84 4.55 -3.32 2.65
N SER A 85 4.52 -2.00 2.80
CA SER A 85 5.38 -1.07 2.07
C SER A 85 6.39 -0.43 3.02
N GLY A 86 7.69 -0.61 2.73
CA GLY A 86 8.78 -0.11 3.56
C GLY A 86 9.27 1.28 3.14
N GLU A 87 9.49 1.49 1.85
CA GLU A 87 10.11 2.71 1.33
C GLU A 87 9.10 3.83 1.10
N ASP A 88 8.11 3.58 0.24
CA ASP A 88 7.08 4.54 -0.15
C ASP A 88 5.73 4.18 0.48
N GLU A 89 5.15 5.12 1.19
CA GLU A 89 3.86 4.95 1.89
C GLU A 89 2.70 4.65 0.92
N THR A 90 2.79 5.16 -0.32
CA THR A 90 1.74 5.06 -1.34
C THR A 90 1.88 3.85 -2.26
N ASN A 91 2.99 3.12 -2.20
CA ASN A 91 3.25 1.99 -3.11
C ASN A 91 2.26 0.84 -2.92
N ALA A 92 2.09 0.34 -1.69
CA ALA A 92 1.17 -0.76 -1.43
C ALA A 92 -0.28 -0.40 -1.77
N PRO A 93 -0.86 0.73 -1.33
CA PRO A 93 -2.21 1.14 -1.70
C PRO A 93 -2.40 1.26 -3.22
N ARG A 94 -1.44 1.86 -3.93
CA ARG A 94 -1.51 2.07 -5.38
C ARG A 94 -1.47 0.75 -6.16
N LEU A 95 -0.59 -0.17 -5.78
CA LEU A 95 -0.50 -1.48 -6.42
C LEU A 95 -1.75 -2.32 -6.19
N VAL A 96 -2.27 -2.33 -4.97
CA VAL A 96 -3.52 -3.01 -4.66
C VAL A 96 -4.69 -2.41 -5.46
N LYS A 97 -4.79 -1.09 -5.53
CA LYS A 97 -5.82 -0.42 -6.33
C LYS A 97 -5.74 -0.75 -7.82
N ASN A 98 -4.53 -0.83 -8.38
CA ASN A 98 -4.35 -1.24 -9.77
C ASN A 98 -4.75 -2.71 -9.96
N ALA A 99 -4.32 -3.59 -9.05
CA ALA A 99 -4.70 -4.99 -9.07
C ALA A 99 -6.22 -5.20 -8.96
N MET A 100 -6.93 -4.36 -8.21
CA MET A 100 -8.41 -4.41 -8.14
C MET A 100 -9.09 -4.08 -9.48
N LYS A 101 -8.44 -3.34 -10.38
CA LYS A 101 -8.97 -3.09 -11.72
C LYS A 101 -8.85 -4.31 -12.61
N ASP A 102 -7.75 -5.06 -12.43
CA ASP A 102 -7.45 -6.24 -13.24
C ASP A 102 -8.17 -7.48 -12.67
N TYR A 103 -8.32 -7.55 -11.35
CA TYR A 103 -8.89 -8.68 -10.61
C TYR A 103 -10.08 -8.24 -9.76
N SER A 104 -11.29 -8.45 -10.24
CA SER A 104 -12.54 -8.08 -9.57
C SER A 104 -12.78 -8.82 -8.23
N ALA A 105 -12.05 -9.91 -7.99
CA ALA A 105 -12.13 -10.69 -6.76
C ALA A 105 -11.36 -10.06 -5.59
N LEU A 106 -10.48 -9.09 -5.85
CA LEU A 106 -9.74 -8.38 -4.82
C LEU A 106 -10.56 -7.24 -4.24
N SER A 107 -10.58 -7.11 -2.91
CA SER A 107 -11.16 -5.95 -2.23
C SER A 107 -10.25 -5.48 -1.10
N ILE A 108 -10.20 -4.17 -0.88
CA ILE A 108 -9.51 -3.58 0.26
C ILE A 108 -10.45 -3.62 1.45
N LYS A 109 -9.97 -4.06 2.61
CA LYS A 109 -10.72 -4.06 3.87
C LYS A 109 -10.40 -2.85 4.72
N ALA A 110 -9.13 -2.62 4.94
CA ALA A 110 -8.60 -1.54 5.77
C ALA A 110 -7.11 -1.37 5.49
N GLY A 111 -6.48 -0.44 6.16
CA GLY A 111 -5.04 -0.28 6.15
C GLY A 111 -4.50 0.16 7.51
N VAL A 112 -3.18 0.18 7.61
CA VAL A 112 -2.47 0.81 8.73
C VAL A 112 -1.50 1.82 8.16
N TYR A 113 -1.56 3.04 8.65
CA TYR A 113 -0.68 4.12 8.26
C TYR A 113 -0.19 4.86 9.51
N ASN A 114 1.13 4.95 9.69
CA ASN A 114 1.74 5.57 10.88
C ASN A 114 1.16 5.04 12.20
N ASN A 115 1.01 3.73 12.33
CA ASN A 115 0.43 3.04 13.49
C ASN A 115 -1.05 3.40 13.80
N LYS A 116 -1.77 3.94 12.82
CA LYS A 116 -3.21 4.19 12.93
C LYS A 116 -3.94 3.32 11.92
N ALA A 117 -5.06 2.74 12.34
CA ALA A 117 -5.97 2.07 11.43
C ALA A 117 -6.66 3.11 10.54
N ILE A 118 -6.76 2.81 9.26
CA ILE A 118 -7.43 3.62 8.25
C ILE A 118 -8.46 2.78 7.51
N ASP A 119 -9.58 3.40 7.15
CA ASP A 119 -10.67 2.77 6.43
C ASP A 119 -10.33 2.56 4.94
N GLU A 120 -11.14 1.74 4.25
CA GLU A 120 -11.04 1.51 2.81
C GLU A 120 -10.98 2.81 2.00
N LYS A 121 -11.82 3.80 2.34
CA LYS A 121 -11.89 5.09 1.64
C LYS A 121 -10.58 5.87 1.76
N GLU A 122 -9.97 5.85 2.93
CA GLU A 122 -8.69 6.51 3.20
C GLU A 122 -7.54 5.79 2.47
N VAL A 123 -7.55 4.46 2.44
CA VAL A 123 -6.59 3.67 1.65
C VAL A 123 -6.71 4.01 0.15
N LEU A 124 -7.94 4.13 -0.38
CA LEU A 124 -8.15 4.53 -1.77
C LEU A 124 -7.68 5.96 -2.05
N THR A 125 -7.81 6.86 -1.08
CA THR A 125 -7.28 8.23 -1.18
C THR A 125 -5.76 8.22 -1.23
N LEU A 126 -5.09 7.46 -0.35
CA LEU A 126 -3.64 7.25 -0.39
C LEU A 126 -3.19 6.63 -1.72
N ALA A 127 -3.96 5.70 -2.27
CA ALA A 127 -3.68 5.07 -3.56
C ALA A 127 -3.76 6.05 -4.76
N ASN A 128 -4.44 7.18 -4.61
CA ASN A 128 -4.50 8.23 -5.65
C ASN A 128 -3.28 9.14 -5.64
N ILE A 129 -2.50 9.15 -4.57
CA ILE A 129 -1.31 9.98 -4.45
C ILE A 129 -0.20 9.37 -5.34
N PRO A 130 0.38 10.15 -6.27
CA PRO A 130 1.51 9.70 -7.08
C PRO A 130 2.76 9.41 -6.25
N SER A 131 3.76 8.78 -6.87
CA SER A 131 5.05 8.56 -6.22
C SER A 131 5.74 9.90 -5.89
N LYS A 132 6.63 9.89 -4.89
CA LYS A 132 7.40 11.06 -4.47
C LYS A 132 8.10 11.75 -5.66
N GLU A 133 8.68 10.97 -6.56
CA GLU A 133 9.34 11.49 -7.76
C GLU A 133 8.38 12.24 -8.69
N THR A 134 7.18 11.66 -8.89
CA THR A 134 6.14 12.29 -9.71
C THR A 134 5.63 13.58 -9.06
N LEU A 135 5.45 13.60 -7.74
CA LEU A 135 5.06 14.81 -7.00
C LEU A 135 6.11 15.92 -7.12
N LEU A 136 7.40 15.56 -7.01
CA LEU A 136 8.49 16.51 -7.20
C LEU A 136 8.52 17.05 -8.63
N ALA A 137 8.32 16.18 -9.64
CA ALA A 137 8.25 16.60 -11.03
C ALA A 137 7.05 17.53 -11.27
N GLN A 138 5.89 17.25 -10.71
CA GLN A 138 4.71 18.10 -10.77
C GLN A 138 4.96 19.47 -10.11
N LEU A 139 5.60 19.50 -8.95
CA LEU A 139 5.96 20.73 -8.26
C LEU A 139 6.88 21.59 -9.13
N LEU A 140 7.94 21.00 -9.70
CA LEU A 140 8.86 21.69 -10.60
C LEU A 140 8.15 22.21 -11.85
N TYR A 141 7.21 21.42 -12.40
CA TYR A 141 6.40 21.85 -13.54
C TYR A 141 5.56 23.09 -13.21
N VAL A 142 4.88 23.08 -12.06
CA VAL A 142 4.06 24.24 -11.62
C VAL A 142 4.92 25.47 -11.38
N LEU A 143 6.10 25.33 -10.79
CA LEU A 143 7.03 26.46 -10.58
C LEU A 143 7.54 27.05 -11.90
N ASN A 144 7.75 26.22 -12.92
CA ASN A 144 8.21 26.64 -14.25
C ASN A 144 7.05 27.07 -15.19
N ALA A 145 5.81 26.79 -14.83
CA ALA A 145 4.65 27.06 -15.68
C ALA A 145 4.53 28.55 -16.12
N PRO A 146 4.75 29.56 -15.25
CA PRO A 146 4.67 30.96 -15.65
C PRO A 146 5.72 31.33 -16.73
N VAL A 147 6.97 30.86 -16.56
CA VAL A 147 8.06 31.11 -17.52
C VAL A 147 7.79 30.42 -18.85
N SER A 148 7.35 29.16 -18.81
CA SER A 148 6.97 28.41 -20.00
C SER A 148 5.75 28.99 -20.70
N GLY A 149 4.82 29.57 -19.96
CA GLY A 149 3.66 30.28 -20.48
C GLY A 149 4.06 31.52 -21.25
N LEU A 150 4.95 32.34 -20.67
CA LEU A 150 5.49 33.53 -21.31
C LEU A 150 6.26 33.19 -22.59
N ALA A 151 7.13 32.18 -22.55
CA ALA A 151 7.88 31.74 -23.71
C ALA A 151 6.96 31.30 -24.87
N ARG A 152 5.88 30.54 -24.54
CA ARG A 152 4.88 30.13 -25.52
C ARG A 152 4.11 31.32 -26.10
N ALA A 153 3.76 32.31 -25.29
CA ALA A 153 3.08 33.53 -25.77
C ALA A 153 3.96 34.32 -26.71
N ILE A 154 5.24 34.51 -26.38
CA ILE A 154 6.21 35.21 -27.25
C ILE A 154 6.38 34.46 -28.58
N LYS A 155 6.53 33.12 -28.52
CA LYS A 155 6.62 32.30 -29.73
C LYS A 155 5.38 32.41 -30.60
N ALA A 156 4.19 32.38 -30.01
CA ALA A 156 2.92 32.50 -30.75
C ALA A 156 2.74 33.87 -31.41
N ILE A 157 3.35 34.94 -30.86
CA ILE A 157 3.38 36.25 -31.49
C ILE A 157 4.38 36.29 -32.67
N ALA A 158 5.56 35.70 -32.47
CA ALA A 158 6.57 35.60 -33.53
C ALA A 158 6.12 34.78 -34.75
N ASP A 159 5.39 33.68 -34.50
CA ASP A 159 4.85 32.81 -35.55
C ASP A 159 3.65 33.43 -36.32
N LYS A 160 3.11 34.57 -35.86
CA LYS A 160 2.02 35.34 -36.51
C LYS A 160 2.50 36.52 -37.33
N GLN A 161 3.78 36.85 -37.25
CA GLN A 161 4.44 37.87 -38.11
C GLN A 161 5.11 37.20 -39.30
#